data_3b9afb92dcc827b962b17269da26c1ae
#
_entry.id   3b9afb92dcc827b962b17269da26c1ae
#
_cell.length_a   1.000
_cell.length_b   1.000
_cell.length_c   1.000
_cell.angle_alpha   90.00
_cell.angle_beta   90.00
_cell.angle_gamma   90.00
#
_symmetry.space_group_name_H-M   'P 1'
#
loop_
_entity.id
_entity.type
_entity.pdbx_description
1 polymer ?
#
loop_
_entity_poly.entity_id
_entity_poly.type
_entity_poly.pdbx_seq_one_letter_code
_entity_poly.pdbx_strand_id
1 'polypeptide(L)'
;MPLSPALLRALLPLAILAATLSTSSAGATAPLSGPDVASYQHPGGAAIDWSAVRAGGSAFAVIKATEGTSYTNPYFRADWAAAQSAGLVRGSYHYARPGSSSAAAQARSFVAVLGSTRELGALAPVLDLEDDGGLSPADLATWAHSFLDTVEQLTGRVPILYTYPSFWHNAMADNTGFGLYPLWLASYRSTPPPTLPGWPQWTLWHHTNSARLPGIPSAVDQSYLCCGSGTLAALSDGRTSAITALWRSLGGASGQLGLPTGPEAQGPGGWVQPFQQGSIGYSQAAGAHAVTGEVWTRWQAQGGAGGPMGLPTGDLARPTASARQQQFAGGLITSSTAAGTHLLRGDYLTRWSSAGGATGPGGLPTGEQTARAGGSSQQFERAGFYAGTAGPSLGVHVVPGGIRDNYEQLGGPESRLGMPVSDVQSVQGVRRVDFERGSLVDAAGR
;
A
#
# COMPACT_ATOMS: atom_id res chain seq x y z
N MET A 1 -72.46 5.24 -55.25
CA MET A 1 -71.27 6.10 -55.07
C MET A 1 -71.02 6.16 -53.58
N PRO A 2 -70.02 5.50 -53.09
CA PRO A 2 -69.69 5.60 -51.65
C PRO A 2 -68.38 6.34 -51.44
N LEU A 3 -68.37 7.12 -50.37
CA LEU A 3 -67.30 7.87 -49.87
C LEU A 3 -66.33 7.02 -49.00
N SER A 4 -65.04 7.26 -49.14
CA SER A 4 -63.97 6.61 -48.47
C SER A 4 -63.85 7.06 -46.98
N PRO A 5 -63.47 6.19 -46.02
CA PRO A 5 -63.22 6.64 -44.64
C PRO A 5 -61.74 7.01 -44.39
N ALA A 6 -61.55 8.12 -43.67
CA ALA A 6 -60.30 8.66 -43.23
C ALA A 6 -59.65 7.81 -42.11
N LEU A 7 -58.35 7.62 -42.25
CA LEU A 7 -57.49 7.00 -41.23
C LEU A 7 -57.30 7.96 -40.06
N LEU A 8 -57.75 7.56 -38.89
CA LEU A 8 -57.50 8.21 -37.61
C LEU A 8 -56.19 7.63 -37.04
N ARG A 9 -55.12 8.41 -37.06
CA ARG A 9 -53.86 8.09 -36.35
C ARG A 9 -53.99 8.43 -34.88
N ALA A 10 -53.99 7.42 -34.02
CA ALA A 10 -53.88 7.58 -32.59
C ALA A 10 -52.47 7.90 -32.19
N LEU A 11 -52.23 9.08 -31.61
CA LEU A 11 -50.99 9.47 -30.93
C LEU A 11 -51.04 8.91 -29.49
N LEU A 12 -50.18 7.93 -29.19
CA LEU A 12 -49.90 7.55 -27.80
C LEU A 12 -48.92 8.57 -27.19
N PRO A 13 -49.18 9.05 -25.98
CA PRO A 13 -48.19 9.85 -25.27
C PRO A 13 -47.08 8.96 -24.72
N LEU A 14 -45.84 9.28 -25.07
CA LEU A 14 -44.62 8.70 -24.52
C LEU A 14 -44.46 9.19 -23.09
N ALA A 15 -44.79 8.37 -22.10
CA ALA A 15 -44.49 8.65 -20.70
C ALA A 15 -43.01 8.50 -20.47
N ILE A 16 -42.27 9.64 -20.31
CA ILE A 16 -40.90 9.68 -19.86
C ILE A 16 -40.91 9.33 -18.38
N LEU A 17 -40.51 8.12 -18.04
CA LEU A 17 -40.26 7.68 -16.68
C LEU A 17 -38.91 8.32 -16.22
N ALA A 18 -38.99 9.44 -15.52
CA ALA A 18 -37.83 10.03 -14.84
C ALA A 18 -37.42 9.10 -13.71
N ALA A 19 -36.41 8.27 -13.93
CA ALA A 19 -35.74 7.54 -12.88
C ALA A 19 -34.99 8.55 -12.00
N THR A 20 -35.57 8.87 -10.86
CA THR A 20 -34.84 9.57 -9.80
C THR A 20 -33.76 8.65 -9.27
N LEU A 21 -32.51 8.86 -9.70
CA LEU A 21 -31.32 8.30 -9.06
C LEU A 21 -31.28 8.87 -7.65
N SER A 22 -31.78 8.12 -6.69
CA SER A 22 -31.52 8.39 -5.28
C SER A 22 -30.02 8.14 -5.06
N THR A 23 -29.25 9.21 -5.05
CA THR A 23 -27.88 9.17 -4.50
C THR A 23 -28.04 8.90 -3.02
N SER A 24 -27.91 7.63 -2.62
CA SER A 24 -27.65 7.29 -1.24
C SER A 24 -26.36 7.99 -0.88
N SER A 25 -26.42 9.07 -0.10
CA SER A 25 -25.26 9.56 0.61
C SER A 25 -24.78 8.38 1.45
N ALA A 26 -23.60 7.84 1.13
CA ALA A 26 -22.93 6.92 2.02
C ALA A 26 -22.76 7.71 3.33
N GLY A 27 -23.62 7.43 4.30
CA GLY A 27 -23.51 8.01 5.64
C GLY A 27 -22.11 7.70 6.13
N ALA A 28 -21.38 8.73 6.56
CA ALA A 28 -20.07 8.54 7.16
C ALA A 28 -20.25 7.51 8.29
N THR A 29 -19.69 6.31 8.10
CA THR A 29 -19.71 5.29 9.16
C THR A 29 -19.00 5.89 10.36
N ALA A 30 -19.63 5.81 11.53
CA ALA A 30 -19.01 6.27 12.77
C ALA A 30 -17.61 5.67 12.89
N PRO A 31 -16.63 6.45 13.37
CA PRO A 31 -15.27 5.95 13.49
C PRO A 31 -15.25 4.73 14.44
N LEU A 32 -14.44 3.73 14.10
CA LEU A 32 -14.24 2.59 15.00
C LEU A 32 -13.65 3.10 16.31
N SER A 33 -14.20 2.63 17.44
CA SER A 33 -13.75 3.04 18.76
C SER A 33 -13.50 1.85 19.67
N GLY A 34 -12.74 2.08 20.74
CA GLY A 34 -12.49 1.11 21.77
C GLY A 34 -11.90 1.73 23.03
N PRO A 35 -12.09 1.09 24.20
CA PRO A 35 -11.47 1.52 25.45
C PRO A 35 -10.01 1.12 25.55
N ASP A 36 -9.27 1.82 26.43
CA ASP A 36 -8.10 1.27 27.06
C ASP A 36 -8.33 1.16 28.57
N VAL A 37 -7.80 0.05 29.14
CA VAL A 37 -8.09 -0.34 30.52
C VAL A 37 -6.83 -0.75 31.26
N ALA A 38 -6.87 -0.55 32.58
CA ALA A 38 -5.85 -1.00 33.52
C ALA A 38 -6.56 -1.58 34.79
N SER A 39 -5.80 -1.82 35.85
CA SER A 39 -6.37 -2.27 37.14
C SER A 39 -7.41 -1.29 37.74
N TYR A 40 -7.39 -0.03 37.34
CA TYR A 40 -8.35 0.99 37.77
C TYR A 40 -9.79 0.71 37.33
N GLN A 41 -9.98 -0.03 36.25
CA GLN A 41 -11.30 -0.43 35.75
C GLN A 41 -11.89 -1.63 36.46
N HIS A 42 -11.18 -2.14 37.50
CA HIS A 42 -11.60 -3.26 38.36
C HIS A 42 -11.82 -2.83 39.82
N PRO A 43 -12.71 -1.85 40.12
CA PRO A 43 -12.93 -1.39 41.50
C PRO A 43 -13.41 -2.54 42.39
N GLY A 44 -12.71 -2.76 43.51
CA GLY A 44 -13.00 -3.89 44.39
C GLY A 44 -12.78 -5.27 43.78
N GLY A 45 -12.07 -5.39 42.66
CA GLY A 45 -11.86 -6.64 41.94
C GLY A 45 -13.00 -7.02 40.99
N ALA A 46 -13.93 -6.10 40.70
CA ALA A 46 -15.02 -6.34 39.75
C ALA A 46 -14.49 -6.67 38.36
N ALA A 47 -15.05 -7.68 37.71
CA ALA A 47 -14.72 -8.05 36.35
C ALA A 47 -15.37 -7.08 35.35
N ILE A 48 -14.70 -6.88 34.21
CA ILE A 48 -15.28 -6.20 33.04
C ILE A 48 -16.13 -7.21 32.25
N ASP A 49 -17.36 -6.83 31.92
CA ASP A 49 -18.19 -7.59 30.97
C ASP A 49 -17.83 -7.20 29.53
N TRP A 50 -16.86 -7.89 28.95
CA TRP A 50 -16.37 -7.66 27.60
C TRP A 50 -17.43 -7.92 26.52
N SER A 51 -18.41 -8.77 26.78
CA SER A 51 -19.53 -9.01 25.87
C SER A 51 -20.42 -7.77 25.78
N ALA A 52 -20.70 -7.12 26.91
CA ALA A 52 -21.42 -5.85 26.94
C ALA A 52 -20.60 -4.71 26.29
N VAL A 53 -19.27 -4.66 26.48
CA VAL A 53 -18.38 -3.70 25.79
C VAL A 53 -18.49 -3.87 24.28
N ARG A 54 -18.44 -5.11 23.78
CA ARG A 54 -18.58 -5.41 22.35
C ARG A 54 -19.96 -5.05 21.81
N ALA A 55 -21.01 -5.41 22.54
CA ALA A 55 -22.40 -5.07 22.19
C ALA A 55 -22.65 -3.56 22.20
N GLY A 56 -21.94 -2.81 23.04
CA GLY A 56 -21.95 -1.34 23.10
C GLY A 56 -21.26 -0.66 21.91
N GLY A 57 -20.74 -1.42 20.94
CA GLY A 57 -20.19 -0.89 19.70
C GLY A 57 -18.66 -0.78 19.66
N SER A 58 -17.94 -1.16 20.72
CA SER A 58 -16.48 -1.20 20.69
C SER A 58 -15.97 -2.21 19.67
N ALA A 59 -14.97 -1.81 18.86
CA ALA A 59 -14.34 -2.66 17.87
C ALA A 59 -13.04 -3.30 18.38
N PHE A 60 -12.36 -2.63 19.30
CA PHE A 60 -11.10 -3.06 19.91
C PHE A 60 -11.06 -2.70 21.39
N ALA A 61 -10.05 -3.23 22.09
CA ALA A 61 -9.72 -2.85 23.46
C ALA A 61 -8.21 -2.94 23.67
N VAL A 62 -7.60 -1.97 24.38
CA VAL A 62 -6.18 -1.97 24.69
C VAL A 62 -6.00 -2.13 26.20
N ILE A 63 -5.23 -3.13 26.64
CA ILE A 63 -5.16 -3.56 28.03
C ILE A 63 -3.75 -3.34 28.56
N LYS A 64 -3.60 -2.63 29.71
CA LYS A 64 -2.29 -2.50 30.37
C LYS A 64 -1.75 -3.88 30.69
N ALA A 65 -0.54 -4.18 30.22
CA ALA A 65 0.13 -5.41 30.54
C ALA A 65 1.18 -5.22 31.65
N THR A 66 2.05 -4.22 31.47
CA THR A 66 3.19 -3.99 32.37
C THR A 66 3.49 -2.50 32.56
N GLU A 67 4.27 -2.19 33.60
CA GLU A 67 4.86 -0.89 33.84
C GLU A 67 6.29 -1.06 34.40
N GLY A 68 7.27 -0.42 33.81
CA GLY A 68 8.66 -0.67 34.15
C GLY A 68 9.02 -2.16 34.06
N THR A 69 9.87 -2.65 34.94
CA THR A 69 10.24 -4.07 35.03
C THR A 69 9.57 -4.79 36.21
N SER A 70 8.88 -4.07 37.09
CA SER A 70 8.42 -4.60 38.36
C SER A 70 6.90 -4.78 38.48
N TYR A 71 6.11 -4.12 37.61
CA TYR A 71 4.66 -4.21 37.65
C TYR A 71 4.10 -5.01 36.46
N THR A 72 3.25 -5.98 36.80
CA THR A 72 2.39 -6.66 35.82
C THR A 72 0.93 -6.48 36.26
N ASN A 73 0.07 -6.06 35.35
CA ASN A 73 -1.35 -5.88 35.62
C ASN A 73 -1.97 -7.24 35.98
N PRO A 74 -2.50 -7.42 37.21
CA PRO A 74 -3.04 -8.71 37.67
C PRO A 74 -4.26 -9.17 36.87
N TYR A 75 -4.97 -8.26 36.20
CA TYR A 75 -6.16 -8.57 35.41
C TYR A 75 -5.83 -8.85 33.94
N PHE A 76 -4.60 -8.57 33.48
CA PHE A 76 -4.23 -8.62 32.04
C PHE A 76 -4.64 -9.94 31.37
N ARG A 77 -4.31 -11.07 31.97
CA ARG A 77 -4.58 -12.39 31.35
C ARG A 77 -6.07 -12.69 31.25
N ALA A 78 -6.85 -12.34 32.28
CA ALA A 78 -8.30 -12.55 32.29
C ALA A 78 -9.00 -11.66 31.27
N ASP A 79 -8.65 -10.37 31.24
CA ASP A 79 -9.20 -9.40 30.28
C ASP A 79 -8.83 -9.75 28.85
N TRP A 80 -7.58 -10.16 28.63
CA TRP A 80 -7.08 -10.56 27.30
C TRP A 80 -7.89 -11.72 26.73
N ALA A 81 -8.14 -12.75 27.53
CA ALA A 81 -8.94 -13.91 27.13
C ALA A 81 -10.42 -13.56 26.93
N ALA A 82 -11.00 -12.76 27.84
CA ALA A 82 -12.41 -12.40 27.78
C ALA A 82 -12.73 -11.45 26.63
N ALA A 83 -11.86 -10.47 26.34
CA ALA A 83 -11.98 -9.59 25.18
C ALA A 83 -11.92 -10.38 23.85
N GLN A 84 -11.03 -11.39 23.76
CA GLN A 84 -10.99 -12.32 22.63
C GLN A 84 -12.31 -13.07 22.47
N SER A 85 -12.80 -13.66 23.54
CA SER A 85 -14.05 -14.44 23.52
C SER A 85 -15.25 -13.58 23.13
N ALA A 86 -15.23 -12.28 23.43
CA ALA A 86 -16.23 -11.29 23.01
C ALA A 86 -16.08 -10.83 21.55
N GLY A 87 -15.03 -11.25 20.84
CA GLY A 87 -14.78 -10.85 19.45
C GLY A 87 -14.24 -9.44 19.28
N LEU A 88 -13.58 -8.89 20.31
CA LEU A 88 -12.83 -7.63 20.21
C LEU A 88 -11.43 -7.86 19.64
N VAL A 89 -10.94 -6.92 18.82
CA VAL A 89 -9.52 -6.84 18.52
C VAL A 89 -8.79 -6.36 19.77
N ARG A 90 -7.83 -7.16 20.24
CA ARG A 90 -7.13 -6.91 21.51
C ARG A 90 -5.84 -6.14 21.28
N GLY A 91 -5.53 -5.19 22.16
CA GLY A 91 -4.25 -4.53 22.27
C GLY A 91 -3.65 -4.67 23.65
N SER A 92 -2.35 -4.47 23.74
CA SER A 92 -1.64 -4.44 25.01
C SER A 92 -0.70 -3.25 25.06
N TYR A 93 -0.55 -2.62 26.23
CA TYR A 93 0.42 -1.55 26.39
C TYR A 93 1.34 -1.75 27.58
N HIS A 94 2.52 -1.18 27.43
CA HIS A 94 3.55 -1.05 28.44
C HIS A 94 3.70 0.42 28.80
N TYR A 95 3.51 0.76 30.07
CA TYR A 95 3.79 2.09 30.59
C TYR A 95 5.31 2.23 30.85
N ALA A 96 5.93 3.16 30.16
CA ALA A 96 7.37 3.38 30.22
C ALA A 96 7.80 4.01 31.56
N ARG A 97 8.92 3.54 32.09
CA ARG A 97 9.64 4.16 33.21
C ARG A 97 11.13 4.34 32.85
N PRO A 98 11.47 5.31 31.99
CA PRO A 98 12.81 5.43 31.42
C PRO A 98 13.91 5.58 32.47
N GLY A 99 13.66 6.30 33.57
CA GLY A 99 14.60 6.48 34.66
C GLY A 99 14.81 5.27 35.56
N SER A 100 13.96 4.22 35.45
CA SER A 100 13.99 3.08 36.39
C SER A 100 14.85 1.91 35.90
N SER A 101 14.93 1.68 34.60
CA SER A 101 15.69 0.58 33.99
C SER A 101 15.87 0.77 32.50
N SER A 102 16.74 -0.04 31.89
CA SER A 102 17.02 0.06 30.46
C SER A 102 15.80 -0.28 29.61
N ALA A 103 15.66 0.38 28.48
CA ALA A 103 14.60 0.14 27.48
C ALA A 103 14.49 -1.33 27.09
N ALA A 104 15.62 -1.97 26.79
CA ALA A 104 15.63 -3.38 26.40
C ALA A 104 15.20 -4.32 27.54
N ALA A 105 15.43 -3.97 28.81
CA ALA A 105 14.93 -4.76 29.95
C ALA A 105 13.40 -4.65 30.06
N GLN A 106 12.87 -3.43 29.95
CA GLN A 106 11.42 -3.21 29.98
C GLN A 106 10.73 -3.87 28.78
N ALA A 107 11.26 -3.77 27.57
CA ALA A 107 10.75 -4.41 26.39
C ALA A 107 10.68 -5.95 26.52
N ARG A 108 11.75 -6.56 27.04
CA ARG A 108 11.77 -8.02 27.32
C ARG A 108 10.73 -8.44 28.37
N SER A 109 10.61 -7.70 29.47
CA SER A 109 9.58 -7.93 30.48
C SER A 109 8.19 -7.85 29.89
N PHE A 110 7.92 -6.83 29.10
CA PHE A 110 6.64 -6.64 28.42
C PHE A 110 6.32 -7.82 27.50
N VAL A 111 7.22 -8.16 26.57
CA VAL A 111 7.00 -9.26 25.62
C VAL A 111 6.85 -10.62 26.32
N ALA A 112 7.55 -10.86 27.44
CA ALA A 112 7.39 -12.09 28.23
C ALA A 112 5.99 -12.23 28.82
N VAL A 113 5.34 -11.11 29.20
CA VAL A 113 3.95 -11.08 29.67
C VAL A 113 2.97 -11.29 28.53
N LEU A 114 3.24 -10.76 27.33
CA LEU A 114 2.33 -10.89 26.20
C LEU A 114 2.17 -12.34 25.71
N GLY A 115 3.24 -13.12 25.73
CA GLY A 115 3.27 -14.45 25.12
C GLY A 115 3.30 -14.34 23.58
N SER A 116 2.42 -15.08 22.90
CA SER A 116 2.32 -14.97 21.43
C SER A 116 1.64 -13.66 21.01
N THR A 117 2.38 -12.79 20.32
CA THR A 117 1.86 -11.53 19.77
C THR A 117 1.55 -11.62 18.27
N ARG A 118 1.71 -12.82 17.68
CA ARG A 118 1.44 -13.09 16.27
C ARG A 118 0.05 -13.66 16.02
N GLU A 119 -0.80 -13.64 17.03
CA GLU A 119 -2.18 -14.10 16.89
C GLU A 119 -2.99 -13.10 16.06
N LEU A 120 -3.78 -13.63 15.13
CA LEU A 120 -4.78 -12.84 14.42
C LEU A 120 -5.75 -12.21 15.40
N GLY A 121 -6.13 -10.96 15.18
CA GLY A 121 -7.01 -10.20 16.06
C GLY A 121 -6.33 -9.60 17.29
N ALA A 122 -4.98 -9.57 17.33
CA ALA A 122 -4.21 -8.81 18.30
C ALA A 122 -3.53 -7.61 17.64
N LEU A 123 -3.72 -6.40 18.17
CA LEU A 123 -3.00 -5.20 17.78
C LEU A 123 -1.49 -5.37 18.01
N ALA A 124 -0.68 -4.62 17.29
CA ALA A 124 0.74 -4.49 17.61
C ALA A 124 0.92 -4.00 19.05
N PRO A 125 1.98 -4.45 19.77
CA PRO A 125 2.27 -3.99 21.12
C PRO A 125 2.44 -2.47 21.19
N VAL A 126 2.03 -1.84 22.29
CA VAL A 126 2.07 -0.39 22.48
C VAL A 126 3.13 -0.01 23.49
N LEU A 127 3.98 0.97 23.13
CA LEU A 127 4.77 1.76 24.07
C LEU A 127 3.94 2.97 24.50
N ASP A 128 3.62 3.07 25.76
CA ASP A 128 3.01 4.22 26.41
C ASP A 128 4.14 5.08 27.00
N LEU A 129 4.45 6.21 26.31
CA LEU A 129 5.58 7.10 26.63
C LEU A 129 5.07 8.46 27.06
N GLU A 130 5.01 8.67 28.37
CA GLU A 130 4.54 9.91 29.02
C GLU A 130 5.28 10.26 30.33
N ASP A 131 6.39 9.56 30.56
CA ASP A 131 7.34 9.81 31.67
C ASP A 131 8.74 9.92 31.06
N ASP A 132 9.44 11.03 31.34
CA ASP A 132 10.80 11.25 30.83
C ASP A 132 11.89 10.60 31.71
N GLY A 133 11.53 10.18 32.93
CA GLY A 133 12.45 9.58 33.89
C GLY A 133 13.64 10.47 34.26
N GLY A 134 13.56 11.78 33.99
CA GLY A 134 14.65 12.74 34.19
C GLY A 134 15.71 12.69 33.09
N LEU A 135 15.46 12.02 31.98
CA LEU A 135 16.38 11.97 30.83
C LEU A 135 16.34 13.25 30.00
N SER A 136 17.45 13.57 29.35
CA SER A 136 17.45 14.60 28.32
C SER A 136 16.59 14.18 27.11
N PRO A 137 16.09 15.11 26.27
CA PRO A 137 15.33 14.76 25.08
C PRO A 137 16.07 13.79 24.14
N ALA A 138 17.38 13.92 24.00
CA ALA A 138 18.18 13.03 23.15
C ALA A 138 18.34 11.64 23.76
N ASP A 139 18.54 11.54 25.07
CA ASP A 139 18.64 10.27 25.78
C ASP A 139 17.28 9.55 25.82
N LEU A 140 16.20 10.30 26.04
CA LEU A 140 14.85 9.77 26.01
C LEU A 140 14.48 9.24 24.63
N ALA A 141 14.84 9.94 23.55
CA ALA A 141 14.64 9.46 22.19
C ALA A 141 15.42 8.17 21.92
N THR A 142 16.67 8.11 22.37
CA THR A 142 17.53 6.91 22.29
C THR A 142 16.91 5.74 23.07
N TRP A 143 16.41 6.01 24.26
CA TRP A 143 15.73 5.01 25.10
C TRP A 143 14.46 4.48 24.41
N ALA A 144 13.61 5.38 23.88
CA ALA A 144 12.37 5.02 23.22
C ALA A 144 12.62 4.18 21.95
N HIS A 145 13.58 4.56 21.11
CA HIS A 145 14.01 3.74 19.97
C HIS A 145 14.49 2.36 20.40
N SER A 146 15.34 2.27 21.43
CA SER A 146 15.84 0.99 21.94
C SER A 146 14.71 0.08 22.44
N PHE A 147 13.66 0.64 23.06
CA PHE A 147 12.48 -0.12 23.48
C PHE A 147 11.70 -0.65 22.26
N LEU A 148 11.34 0.25 21.34
CA LEU A 148 10.54 -0.07 20.15
C LEU A 148 11.26 -1.10 19.26
N ASP A 149 12.54 -0.92 19.01
CA ASP A 149 13.37 -1.85 18.24
C ASP A 149 13.45 -3.23 18.90
N THR A 150 13.59 -3.27 20.24
CA THR A 150 13.63 -4.54 20.97
C THR A 150 12.28 -5.26 20.89
N VAL A 151 11.16 -4.56 21.05
CA VAL A 151 9.83 -5.15 20.90
C VAL A 151 9.64 -5.67 19.48
N GLU A 152 10.03 -4.90 18.47
CA GLU A 152 9.92 -5.34 17.08
C GLU A 152 10.79 -6.57 16.79
N GLN A 153 12.03 -6.60 17.27
CA GLN A 153 12.91 -7.77 17.12
C GLN A 153 12.32 -9.03 17.75
N LEU A 154 11.71 -8.91 18.94
CA LEU A 154 11.16 -10.04 19.67
C LEU A 154 9.81 -10.53 19.11
N THR A 155 8.99 -9.61 18.60
CA THR A 155 7.62 -9.91 18.16
C THR A 155 7.49 -9.99 16.64
N GLY A 156 8.41 -9.39 15.89
CA GLY A 156 8.32 -9.20 14.45
C GLY A 156 7.25 -8.19 14.03
N ARG A 157 6.75 -7.37 14.96
CA ARG A 157 5.67 -6.38 14.71
C ARG A 157 6.15 -4.99 15.05
N VAL A 158 5.87 -4.01 14.17
CA VAL A 158 6.13 -2.59 14.44
C VAL A 158 5.23 -2.15 15.59
N PRO A 159 5.79 -1.72 16.74
CA PRO A 159 4.98 -1.28 17.87
C PRO A 159 4.24 0.02 17.59
N ILE A 160 3.14 0.24 18.30
CA ILE A 160 2.42 1.53 18.34
C ILE A 160 3.10 2.40 19.41
N LEU A 161 3.27 3.70 19.14
CA LEU A 161 3.73 4.68 20.12
C LEU A 161 2.56 5.54 20.59
N TYR A 162 2.26 5.48 21.90
CA TYR A 162 1.31 6.38 22.56
C TYR A 162 2.05 7.52 23.24
N THR A 163 1.51 8.72 23.11
CA THR A 163 1.98 9.94 23.77
C THR A 163 0.95 11.07 23.68
N TYR A 164 1.26 12.27 24.21
CA TYR A 164 0.43 13.46 24.10
C TYR A 164 1.24 14.72 23.73
N PRO A 165 0.59 15.77 23.16
CA PRO A 165 1.30 16.89 22.53
C PRO A 165 2.25 17.65 23.45
N SER A 166 1.85 17.94 24.70
CA SER A 166 2.73 18.70 25.59
C SER A 166 3.94 17.89 26.07
N PHE A 167 3.82 16.58 26.25
CA PHE A 167 4.96 15.71 26.51
C PHE A 167 5.91 15.65 25.31
N TRP A 168 5.35 15.47 24.10
CA TRP A 168 6.18 15.41 22.89
C TRP A 168 6.96 16.71 22.67
N HIS A 169 6.30 17.85 22.88
CA HIS A 169 6.97 19.15 22.78
C HIS A 169 8.06 19.34 23.85
N ASN A 170 7.72 19.10 25.11
CA ASN A 170 8.59 19.46 26.23
C ASN A 170 9.71 18.43 26.49
N ALA A 171 9.37 17.12 26.50
CA ALA A 171 10.29 16.06 26.85
C ALA A 171 11.00 15.45 25.64
N MET A 172 10.38 15.47 24.47
CA MET A 172 10.93 14.92 23.23
C MET A 172 11.47 15.98 22.26
N ALA A 173 11.34 17.28 22.61
CA ALA A 173 11.76 18.42 21.80
C ALA A 173 11.29 18.34 20.34
N ASP A 174 10.02 17.95 20.15
CA ASP A 174 9.39 17.77 18.84
C ASP A 174 10.15 16.83 17.90
N ASN A 175 10.72 15.76 18.43
CA ASN A 175 11.52 14.79 17.68
C ASN A 175 10.73 14.21 16.49
N THR A 176 11.34 14.25 15.30
CA THR A 176 10.70 13.78 14.05
C THR A 176 11.08 12.35 13.66
N GLY A 177 11.94 11.66 14.43
CA GLY A 177 12.50 10.35 14.09
C GLY A 177 11.55 9.16 14.27
N PHE A 178 10.32 9.37 14.77
CA PHE A 178 9.39 8.28 15.13
C PHE A 178 8.27 8.03 14.13
N GLY A 179 8.25 8.69 12.98
CA GLY A 179 7.16 8.63 12.00
C GLY A 179 6.86 7.25 11.39
N LEU A 180 7.70 6.24 11.64
CA LEU A 180 7.46 4.84 11.28
C LEU A 180 6.47 4.12 12.18
N TYR A 181 6.46 4.50 13.46
CA TYR A 181 5.60 3.85 14.42
C TYR A 181 4.20 4.44 14.31
N PRO A 182 3.14 3.60 14.24
CA PRO A 182 1.78 4.13 14.30
C PRO A 182 1.60 4.98 15.54
N LEU A 183 1.09 6.22 15.37
CA LEU A 183 0.90 7.16 16.49
C LEU A 183 -0.45 6.95 17.15
N TRP A 184 -0.47 6.69 18.45
CA TRP A 184 -1.65 6.80 19.31
C TRP A 184 -1.56 8.09 20.11
N LEU A 185 -2.35 9.09 19.72
CA LEU A 185 -2.26 10.45 20.21
C LEU A 185 -3.35 10.74 21.24
N ALA A 186 -2.96 11.08 22.47
CA ALA A 186 -3.90 11.55 23.47
C ALA A 186 -4.14 13.05 23.33
N SER A 187 -5.41 13.42 23.19
CA SER A 187 -5.83 14.82 23.15
C SER A 187 -7.32 14.90 23.42
N TYR A 188 -7.68 15.30 24.65
CA TYR A 188 -9.07 15.33 25.13
C TYR A 188 -9.81 16.54 24.56
N ARG A 189 -10.49 16.32 23.46
CA ARG A 189 -11.20 17.36 22.70
C ARG A 189 -12.31 16.74 21.82
N SER A 190 -13.22 17.58 21.35
CA SER A 190 -14.38 17.17 20.55
C SER A 190 -14.09 17.04 19.04
N THR A 191 -12.96 17.56 18.58
CA THR A 191 -12.57 17.54 17.16
C THR A 191 -11.20 16.90 17.01
N PRO A 192 -10.91 16.20 15.88
CA PRO A 192 -9.63 15.57 15.65
C PRO A 192 -8.45 16.52 15.88
N PRO A 193 -7.41 16.09 16.63
CA PRO A 193 -6.24 16.92 16.89
C PRO A 193 -5.36 17.04 15.65
N PRO A 194 -4.53 18.11 15.55
CA PRO A 194 -3.39 18.09 14.64
C PRO A 194 -2.45 16.96 15.04
N THR A 195 -1.68 16.45 14.08
CA THR A 195 -0.67 15.44 14.35
C THR A 195 0.59 16.05 14.99
N LEU A 196 1.53 15.20 15.40
CA LEU A 196 2.81 15.60 15.96
C LEU A 196 3.89 15.68 14.87
N PRO A 197 4.97 16.46 15.09
CA PRO A 197 6.11 16.50 14.18
C PRO A 197 6.66 15.09 13.88
N GLY A 198 6.91 14.80 12.60
CA GLY A 198 7.36 13.49 12.11
C GLY A 198 6.26 12.53 11.70
N TRP A 199 5.00 12.78 12.05
CA TRP A 199 3.85 11.96 11.60
C TRP A 199 2.95 12.73 10.64
N PRO A 200 2.57 12.15 9.50
CA PRO A 200 1.61 12.76 8.60
C PRO A 200 0.18 12.78 9.18
N GLN A 201 -0.13 11.78 10.03
CA GLN A 201 -1.42 11.63 10.71
C GLN A 201 -1.28 10.75 11.95
N TRP A 202 -2.24 10.83 12.86
CA TRP A 202 -2.38 9.87 13.96
C TRP A 202 -3.11 8.61 13.46
N THR A 203 -2.84 7.48 14.13
CA THR A 203 -3.48 6.19 13.83
C THR A 203 -4.63 5.91 14.81
N LEU A 204 -4.40 6.18 16.10
CA LEU A 204 -5.44 6.18 17.13
C LEU A 204 -5.45 7.55 17.82
N TRP A 205 -6.65 7.99 18.18
CA TRP A 205 -6.85 9.22 18.94
C TRP A 205 -7.59 8.93 20.23
N HIS A 206 -6.88 9.03 21.37
CA HIS A 206 -7.42 8.94 22.72
C HIS A 206 -8.10 10.29 23.02
N HIS A 207 -9.42 10.32 22.84
CA HIS A 207 -10.19 11.57 22.82
C HIS A 207 -10.82 11.93 24.15
N THR A 208 -10.94 10.97 25.09
CA THR A 208 -11.55 11.20 26.42
C THR A 208 -11.05 10.17 27.43
N ASN A 209 -10.95 10.58 28.69
CA ASN A 209 -10.63 9.75 29.84
C ASN A 209 -11.85 9.51 30.79
N SER A 210 -13.04 9.82 30.32
CA SER A 210 -14.25 9.83 31.17
C SER A 210 -15.46 9.20 30.49
N ALA A 211 -15.24 8.33 29.48
CA ALA A 211 -16.32 7.61 28.83
C ALA A 211 -17.04 6.68 29.82
N ARG A 212 -18.31 6.42 29.53
CA ARG A 212 -19.13 5.42 30.23
C ARG A 212 -19.54 4.36 29.21
N LEU A 213 -18.90 3.22 29.27
CA LEU A 213 -19.16 2.13 28.34
C LEU A 213 -19.90 1.00 29.04
N PRO A 214 -20.89 0.38 28.40
CA PRO A 214 -21.54 -0.83 28.92
C PRO A 214 -20.50 -1.89 29.26
N GLY A 215 -20.64 -2.55 30.42
CA GLY A 215 -19.73 -3.60 30.84
C GLY A 215 -18.48 -3.16 31.61
N ILE A 216 -18.16 -1.86 31.64
CA ILE A 216 -17.04 -1.33 32.43
C ILE A 216 -17.59 -0.58 33.65
N PRO A 217 -17.25 -0.99 34.88
CA PRO A 217 -17.88 -0.48 36.08
C PRO A 217 -17.47 0.94 36.48
N SER A 218 -16.41 1.49 35.89
CA SER A 218 -15.90 2.84 36.15
C SER A 218 -15.90 3.72 34.93
N ALA A 219 -15.49 4.98 35.05
CA ALA A 219 -15.07 5.80 33.91
C ALA A 219 -13.86 5.15 33.24
N VAL A 220 -13.77 5.31 31.93
CA VAL A 220 -12.75 4.66 31.13
C VAL A 220 -12.28 5.56 29.99
N ASP A 221 -11.05 5.37 29.61
CA ASP A 221 -10.43 5.99 28.44
C ASP A 221 -11.03 5.41 27.17
N GLN A 222 -11.22 6.27 26.14
CA GLN A 222 -11.76 5.83 24.87
C GLN A 222 -11.01 6.47 23.70
N SER A 223 -10.74 5.64 22.71
CA SER A 223 -10.03 6.05 21.51
C SER A 223 -10.85 5.79 20.25
N TYR A 224 -10.64 6.69 19.25
CA TYR A 224 -11.07 6.49 17.88
C TYR A 224 -9.90 5.97 17.04
N LEU A 225 -10.22 5.09 16.09
CA LEU A 225 -9.28 4.63 15.07
C LEU A 225 -9.44 5.48 13.80
N CYS A 226 -8.33 5.98 13.27
CA CYS A 226 -8.29 6.61 11.95
C CYS A 226 -8.58 5.60 10.84
N CYS A 227 -9.18 6.09 9.77
CA CYS A 227 -9.14 5.44 8.45
C CYS A 227 -9.88 4.09 8.32
N GLY A 228 -10.72 3.76 9.31
CA GLY A 228 -11.69 2.67 9.22
C GLY A 228 -11.14 1.25 9.44
N SER A 229 -11.92 0.25 9.04
CA SER A 229 -11.64 -1.18 9.31
C SER A 229 -10.36 -1.70 8.65
N GLY A 230 -9.93 -1.11 7.53
CA GLY A 230 -8.68 -1.48 6.87
C GLY A 230 -7.46 -1.23 7.76
N THR A 231 -7.43 -0.11 8.49
CA THR A 231 -6.37 0.19 9.46
C THR A 231 -6.37 -0.78 10.63
N LEU A 232 -7.57 -1.12 11.15
CA LEU A 232 -7.68 -2.11 12.25
C LEU A 232 -7.15 -3.48 11.81
N ALA A 233 -7.51 -3.92 10.61
CA ALA A 233 -7.01 -5.16 10.04
C ALA A 233 -5.48 -5.14 9.88
N ALA A 234 -4.91 -4.03 9.38
CA ALA A 234 -3.47 -3.87 9.24
C ALA A 234 -2.72 -3.94 10.57
N LEU A 235 -3.29 -3.35 11.63
CA LEU A 235 -2.70 -3.38 12.97
C LEU A 235 -2.86 -4.74 13.68
N SER A 236 -3.74 -5.63 13.19
CA SER A 236 -4.12 -6.86 13.88
C SER A 236 -3.92 -8.15 13.07
N ASP A 237 -3.29 -8.09 11.91
CA ASP A 237 -3.09 -9.24 11.02
C ASP A 237 -1.97 -10.21 11.45
N GLY A 238 -1.27 -9.93 12.54
CA GLY A 238 -0.16 -10.73 13.04
C GLY A 238 1.09 -10.74 12.16
N ARG A 239 1.10 -9.98 11.09
CA ARG A 239 2.16 -9.91 10.10
C ARG A 239 3.40 -9.19 10.62
N THR A 240 4.58 -9.68 10.23
CA THR A 240 5.81 -8.91 10.38
C THR A 240 5.87 -7.82 9.31
N SER A 241 6.28 -6.61 9.66
CA SER A 241 6.39 -5.53 8.68
C SER A 241 7.65 -5.67 7.82
N ALA A 242 7.54 -6.42 6.72
CA ALA A 242 8.60 -6.51 5.72
C ALA A 242 8.85 -5.15 5.03
N ILE A 243 7.83 -4.29 4.96
CA ILE A 243 7.94 -2.92 4.42
C ILE A 243 8.85 -2.08 5.30
N THR A 244 8.61 -2.06 6.62
CA THR A 244 9.47 -1.33 7.56
C THR A 244 10.91 -1.86 7.58
N ALA A 245 11.08 -3.19 7.55
CA ALA A 245 12.41 -3.81 7.50
C ALA A 245 13.19 -3.37 6.25
N LEU A 246 12.56 -3.37 5.07
CA LEU A 246 13.17 -2.90 3.83
C LEU A 246 13.48 -1.39 3.91
N TRP A 247 12.54 -0.57 4.37
CA TRP A 247 12.76 0.88 4.50
C TRP A 247 13.96 1.21 5.39
N ARG A 248 14.12 0.54 6.55
CA ARG A 248 15.30 0.70 7.42
C ARG A 248 16.59 0.30 6.71
N SER A 249 16.58 -0.81 5.97
CA SER A 249 17.74 -1.26 5.21
C SER A 249 18.16 -0.27 4.11
N LEU A 250 17.21 0.53 3.60
CA LEU A 250 17.42 1.58 2.60
C LEU A 250 17.82 2.94 3.22
N GLY A 251 18.12 2.98 4.52
CA GLY A 251 18.58 4.17 5.24
C GLY A 251 17.50 4.94 6.01
N GLY A 252 16.29 4.39 6.12
CA GLY A 252 15.21 4.96 6.92
C GLY A 252 14.83 6.39 6.49
N ALA A 253 14.58 7.27 7.46
CA ALA A 253 14.20 8.67 7.22
C ALA A 253 15.21 9.47 6.41
N SER A 254 16.50 9.13 6.53
CA SER A 254 17.60 9.77 5.78
C SER A 254 17.90 9.08 4.45
N GLY A 255 17.23 7.97 4.16
CA GLY A 255 17.41 7.19 2.95
C GLY A 255 16.65 7.75 1.74
N GLN A 256 16.76 7.04 0.62
CA GLN A 256 16.20 7.47 -0.67
C GLN A 256 14.66 7.62 -0.69
N LEU A 257 13.93 7.01 0.24
CA LEU A 257 12.47 7.10 0.31
C LEU A 257 11.98 8.26 1.18
N GLY A 258 12.80 8.73 2.12
CA GLY A 258 12.39 9.71 3.12
C GLY A 258 11.40 9.13 4.14
N LEU A 259 10.61 9.98 4.77
CA LEU A 259 9.62 9.60 5.78
C LEU A 259 8.36 9.00 5.12
N PRO A 260 7.64 8.09 5.82
CA PRO A 260 6.33 7.64 5.37
C PRO A 260 5.34 8.82 5.32
N THR A 261 4.49 8.83 4.28
CA THR A 261 3.44 9.84 4.08
C THR A 261 2.04 9.28 4.36
N GLY A 262 1.95 8.02 4.75
CA GLY A 262 0.73 7.34 5.15
C GLY A 262 1.03 5.99 5.79
N PRO A 263 0.01 5.35 6.40
CA PRO A 263 0.16 4.02 6.99
C PRO A 263 0.36 2.95 5.92
N GLU A 264 0.84 1.79 6.35
CA GLU A 264 0.70 0.58 5.54
C GLU A 264 -0.79 0.29 5.32
N ALA A 265 -1.18 0.09 4.07
CA ALA A 265 -2.55 -0.21 3.68
C ALA A 265 -2.60 -1.53 2.91
N GLN A 266 -3.62 -2.33 3.21
CA GLN A 266 -3.91 -3.53 2.43
C GLN A 266 -4.54 -3.14 1.10
N GLY A 267 -4.06 -3.74 0.02
CA GLY A 267 -4.57 -3.58 -1.33
C GLY A 267 -4.61 -4.90 -2.08
N PRO A 268 -5.00 -4.90 -3.35
CA PRO A 268 -4.99 -6.10 -4.16
C PRO A 268 -3.61 -6.77 -4.19
N GLY A 269 -3.56 -8.04 -3.78
CA GLY A 269 -2.34 -8.85 -3.80
C GLY A 269 -1.36 -8.65 -2.65
N GLY A 270 -1.61 -7.74 -1.69
CA GLY A 270 -0.71 -7.54 -0.56
C GLY A 270 -0.84 -6.18 0.13
N TRP A 271 0.28 -5.57 0.47
CA TRP A 271 0.35 -4.34 1.25
C TRP A 271 1.20 -3.28 0.56
N VAL A 272 0.88 -2.02 0.78
CA VAL A 272 1.67 -0.89 0.27
C VAL A 272 1.74 0.21 1.31
N GLN A 273 2.91 0.86 1.40
CA GLN A 273 3.11 2.06 2.19
C GLN A 273 3.71 3.16 1.31
N PRO A 274 3.11 4.36 1.31
CA PRO A 274 3.65 5.52 0.62
C PRO A 274 4.72 6.23 1.47
N PHE A 275 5.73 6.77 0.78
CA PHE A 275 6.81 7.57 1.34
C PHE A 275 6.96 8.87 0.56
N GLN A 276 7.78 9.82 1.05
CA GLN A 276 8.00 11.13 0.41
C GLN A 276 8.53 11.02 -1.03
N GLN A 277 9.37 10.02 -1.32
CA GLN A 277 10.06 9.87 -2.62
C GLN A 277 9.83 8.50 -3.26
N GLY A 278 8.74 7.80 -2.89
CA GLY A 278 8.45 6.47 -3.41
C GLY A 278 7.35 5.75 -2.66
N SER A 279 7.29 4.46 -2.88
CA SER A 279 6.43 3.53 -2.14
C SER A 279 7.16 2.21 -1.94
N ILE A 280 6.79 1.45 -0.91
CA ILE A 280 7.17 0.05 -0.80
C ILE A 280 5.89 -0.79 -0.92
N GLY A 281 5.92 -1.76 -1.84
CA GLY A 281 4.89 -2.78 -1.97
C GLY A 281 5.39 -4.11 -1.43
N TYR A 282 4.51 -4.84 -0.75
CA TYR A 282 4.78 -6.17 -0.22
C TYR A 282 3.72 -7.16 -0.67
N SER A 283 4.15 -8.30 -1.16
CA SER A 283 3.31 -9.49 -1.33
C SER A 283 3.99 -10.71 -0.69
N GLN A 284 3.19 -11.69 -0.27
CA GLN A 284 3.75 -12.92 0.30
C GLN A 284 4.61 -13.70 -0.71
N ALA A 285 4.27 -13.62 -1.99
CA ALA A 285 4.96 -14.35 -3.06
C ALA A 285 6.30 -13.71 -3.45
N ALA A 286 6.36 -12.37 -3.47
CA ALA A 286 7.53 -11.66 -3.97
C ALA A 286 8.39 -11.02 -2.86
N GLY A 287 7.82 -10.78 -1.68
CA GLY A 287 8.48 -9.99 -0.64
C GLY A 287 8.18 -8.49 -0.76
N ALA A 288 9.02 -7.68 -0.11
CA ALA A 288 8.92 -6.22 -0.12
C ALA A 288 9.88 -5.63 -1.17
N HIS A 289 9.38 -4.71 -1.99
CA HIS A 289 10.16 -4.02 -3.02
C HIS A 289 9.85 -2.53 -3.03
N ALA A 290 10.89 -1.69 -3.11
CA ALA A 290 10.76 -0.25 -3.23
C ALA A 290 10.53 0.17 -4.69
N VAL A 291 9.65 1.13 -4.89
CA VAL A 291 9.40 1.77 -6.19
C VAL A 291 9.73 3.25 -6.06
N THR A 292 10.66 3.76 -6.87
CA THR A 292 11.19 5.13 -6.77
C THR A 292 11.38 5.78 -8.15
N GLY A 293 11.58 7.10 -8.17
CA GLY A 293 11.89 7.87 -9.37
C GLY A 293 10.80 7.83 -10.44
N GLU A 294 11.19 7.86 -11.71
CA GLU A 294 10.26 7.89 -12.85
C GLU A 294 9.38 6.64 -12.92
N VAL A 295 9.90 5.47 -12.48
CA VAL A 295 9.13 4.23 -12.39
C VAL A 295 7.99 4.38 -11.39
N TRP A 296 8.25 4.96 -10.22
CA TRP A 296 7.22 5.27 -9.23
C TRP A 296 6.18 6.25 -9.75
N THR A 297 6.62 7.36 -10.35
CA THR A 297 5.72 8.35 -10.95
C THR A 297 4.79 7.71 -11.98
N ARG A 298 5.35 6.87 -12.86
CA ARG A 298 4.58 6.16 -13.87
C ARG A 298 3.61 5.15 -13.27
N TRP A 299 4.06 4.38 -12.28
CA TRP A 299 3.23 3.41 -11.57
C TRP A 299 2.06 4.07 -10.83
N GLN A 300 2.30 5.19 -10.13
CA GLN A 300 1.24 5.97 -9.48
C GLN A 300 0.22 6.49 -10.50
N ALA A 301 0.67 7.00 -11.65
CA ALA A 301 -0.21 7.46 -12.72
C ALA A 301 -1.10 6.36 -13.32
N GLN A 302 -0.76 5.09 -13.10
CA GLN A 302 -1.57 3.92 -13.47
C GLN A 302 -2.45 3.38 -12.34
N GLY A 303 -2.57 4.11 -11.22
CA GLY A 303 -3.37 3.70 -10.06
C GLY A 303 -2.59 2.92 -9.00
N GLY A 304 -1.27 2.90 -9.06
CA GLY A 304 -0.41 2.25 -8.07
C GLY A 304 -0.70 0.76 -7.90
N ALA A 305 -0.73 0.29 -6.66
CA ALA A 305 -1.01 -1.12 -6.33
C ALA A 305 -2.42 -1.59 -6.75
N GLY A 306 -3.39 -0.67 -6.82
CA GLY A 306 -4.76 -0.96 -7.29
C GLY A 306 -4.91 -0.92 -8.81
N GLY A 307 -3.91 -0.44 -9.52
CA GLY A 307 -3.92 -0.31 -10.97
C GLY A 307 -3.51 -1.60 -11.71
N PRO A 308 -3.47 -1.56 -13.04
CA PRO A 308 -3.22 -2.73 -13.88
C PRO A 308 -1.82 -3.32 -13.76
N MET A 309 -0.87 -2.59 -13.15
CA MET A 309 0.48 -3.10 -12.88
C MET A 309 0.55 -3.91 -11.58
N GLY A 310 -0.34 -3.64 -10.62
CA GLY A 310 -0.32 -4.30 -9.32
C GLY A 310 0.90 -3.95 -8.48
N LEU A 311 1.27 -4.83 -7.55
CA LEU A 311 2.43 -4.66 -6.69
C LEU A 311 3.76 -4.95 -7.42
N PRO A 312 4.87 -4.32 -7.00
CA PRO A 312 6.20 -4.68 -7.49
C PRO A 312 6.54 -6.13 -7.09
N THR A 313 7.19 -6.85 -7.99
CA THR A 313 7.61 -8.24 -7.80
C THR A 313 9.13 -8.44 -7.90
N GLY A 314 9.86 -7.34 -8.04
CA GLY A 314 11.31 -7.30 -8.05
C GLY A 314 11.84 -5.90 -7.82
N ASP A 315 13.12 -5.80 -7.53
CA ASP A 315 13.79 -4.52 -7.28
C ASP A 315 14.04 -3.75 -8.58
N LEU A 316 14.29 -2.45 -8.45
CA LEU A 316 14.67 -1.58 -9.54
C LEU A 316 16.02 -2.00 -10.12
N ALA A 317 16.02 -2.54 -11.34
CA ALA A 317 17.21 -2.99 -12.05
C ALA A 317 17.71 -1.92 -13.03
N ARG A 318 19.02 -2.01 -13.37
CA ARG A 318 19.68 -1.18 -14.38
C ARG A 318 20.20 -2.07 -15.51
N PRO A 319 19.38 -2.42 -16.51
CA PRO A 319 19.78 -3.29 -17.61
C PRO A 319 20.88 -2.68 -18.49
N THR A 320 20.96 -1.33 -18.55
CA THR A 320 22.05 -0.58 -19.18
C THR A 320 22.43 0.61 -18.30
N ALA A 321 23.49 1.32 -18.62
CA ALA A 321 23.93 2.51 -17.87
C ALA A 321 22.86 3.63 -17.84
N SER A 322 22.09 3.77 -18.93
CA SER A 322 21.07 4.80 -19.10
C SER A 322 19.63 4.32 -18.80
N ALA A 323 19.40 3.02 -18.65
CA ALA A 323 18.07 2.46 -18.48
C ALA A 323 17.82 1.96 -17.06
N ARG A 324 16.58 2.06 -16.62
CA ARG A 324 16.04 1.43 -15.42
C ARG A 324 14.82 0.60 -15.79
N GLN A 325 14.58 -0.46 -15.04
CA GLN A 325 13.38 -1.27 -15.19
C GLN A 325 12.99 -1.91 -13.87
N GLN A 326 11.69 -2.13 -13.69
CA GLN A 326 11.17 -2.84 -12.52
C GLN A 326 9.99 -3.71 -12.90
N GLN A 327 10.02 -4.94 -12.38
CA GLN A 327 8.97 -5.93 -12.57
C GLN A 327 7.82 -5.69 -11.60
N PHE A 328 6.60 -5.84 -12.10
CA PHE A 328 5.34 -5.79 -11.36
C PHE A 328 4.51 -7.03 -11.66
N ALA A 329 3.50 -7.29 -10.86
CA ALA A 329 2.59 -8.41 -11.07
C ALA A 329 1.89 -8.38 -12.45
N GLY A 330 1.58 -7.20 -12.97
CA GLY A 330 0.91 -6.99 -14.26
C GLY A 330 1.84 -6.69 -15.44
N GLY A 331 3.18 -6.68 -15.26
CA GLY A 331 4.13 -6.38 -16.34
C GLY A 331 5.42 -5.73 -15.88
N LEU A 332 6.06 -5.02 -16.76
CA LEU A 332 7.34 -4.34 -16.57
C LEU A 332 7.17 -2.83 -16.83
N ILE A 333 7.80 -2.00 -16.02
CA ILE A 333 7.98 -0.58 -16.33
C ILE A 333 9.46 -0.37 -16.65
N THR A 334 9.75 0.26 -17.79
CA THR A 334 11.09 0.67 -18.22
C THR A 334 11.19 2.18 -18.24
N SER A 335 12.37 2.73 -17.96
CA SER A 335 12.62 4.17 -17.98
C SER A 335 14.03 4.46 -18.49
N SER A 336 14.15 5.45 -19.37
CA SER A 336 15.41 6.09 -19.73
C SER A 336 15.17 7.53 -20.16
N THR A 337 16.22 8.37 -20.12
CA THR A 337 16.13 9.77 -20.57
C THR A 337 15.79 9.87 -22.08
N ALA A 338 16.28 8.93 -22.89
CA ALA A 338 16.08 8.96 -24.32
C ALA A 338 14.73 8.37 -24.76
N ALA A 339 14.33 7.22 -24.16
CA ALA A 339 13.11 6.51 -24.55
C ALA A 339 11.87 6.97 -23.78
N GLY A 340 12.03 7.60 -22.63
CA GLY A 340 10.92 7.90 -21.71
C GLY A 340 10.62 6.76 -20.73
N THR A 341 9.44 6.80 -20.08
CA THR A 341 9.00 5.78 -19.12
C THR A 341 7.73 5.11 -19.61
N HIS A 342 7.82 3.82 -19.94
CA HIS A 342 6.78 3.07 -20.64
C HIS A 342 6.49 1.72 -19.98
N LEU A 343 5.27 1.23 -20.25
CA LEU A 343 4.77 -0.06 -19.78
C LEU A 343 5.01 -1.15 -20.83
N LEU A 344 5.37 -2.34 -20.38
CA LEU A 344 5.41 -3.55 -21.17
C LEU A 344 4.54 -4.62 -20.49
N ARG A 345 3.61 -5.21 -21.24
CA ARG A 345 2.64 -6.16 -20.69
C ARG A 345 2.32 -7.29 -21.66
N GLY A 346 1.82 -8.42 -21.11
CA GLY A 346 1.34 -9.54 -21.90
C GLY A 346 2.36 -10.04 -22.93
N ASP A 347 1.87 -10.33 -24.14
CA ASP A 347 2.68 -10.90 -25.22
C ASP A 347 3.82 -10.01 -25.67
N TYR A 348 3.66 -8.69 -25.57
CA TYR A 348 4.75 -7.74 -25.85
C TYR A 348 5.92 -7.88 -24.88
N LEU A 349 5.65 -8.00 -23.59
CA LEU A 349 6.68 -8.24 -22.58
C LEU A 349 7.36 -9.60 -22.82
N THR A 350 6.58 -10.64 -23.06
CA THR A 350 7.09 -11.99 -23.35
C THR A 350 8.00 -11.98 -24.57
N ARG A 351 7.54 -11.37 -25.66
CA ARG A 351 8.29 -11.29 -26.92
C ARG A 351 9.56 -10.43 -26.81
N TRP A 352 9.46 -9.29 -26.14
CA TRP A 352 10.59 -8.41 -25.90
C TRP A 352 11.65 -9.08 -25.01
N SER A 353 11.23 -9.75 -23.93
CA SER A 353 12.15 -10.48 -23.05
C SER A 353 12.87 -11.61 -23.77
N SER A 354 12.15 -12.39 -24.57
CA SER A 354 12.74 -13.49 -25.38
C SER A 354 13.69 -13.00 -26.47
N ALA A 355 13.53 -11.74 -26.91
CA ALA A 355 14.41 -11.08 -27.88
C ALA A 355 15.65 -10.41 -27.24
N GLY A 356 15.90 -10.61 -25.94
CA GLY A 356 17.06 -10.05 -25.25
C GLY A 356 16.78 -8.75 -24.47
N GLY A 357 15.52 -8.36 -24.33
CA GLY A 357 15.12 -7.23 -23.50
C GLY A 357 15.72 -5.89 -23.93
N ALA A 358 16.12 -5.07 -22.96
CA ALA A 358 16.69 -3.73 -23.20
C ALA A 358 17.96 -3.74 -24.06
N THR A 359 18.75 -4.80 -23.98
CA THR A 359 19.98 -4.97 -24.77
C THR A 359 19.76 -5.68 -26.11
N GLY A 360 18.58 -6.25 -26.31
CA GLY A 360 18.19 -6.94 -27.52
C GLY A 360 17.98 -5.98 -28.72
N PRO A 361 17.66 -6.53 -29.90
CA PRO A 361 17.56 -5.75 -31.15
C PRO A 361 16.45 -4.67 -31.12
N GLY A 362 15.44 -4.81 -30.27
CA GLY A 362 14.38 -3.81 -30.13
C GLY A 362 14.81 -2.57 -29.33
N GLY A 363 15.64 -2.71 -28.33
CA GLY A 363 15.92 -1.68 -27.36
C GLY A 363 14.77 -1.47 -26.36
N LEU A 364 14.68 -0.28 -25.78
CA LEU A 364 13.60 0.10 -24.86
C LEU A 364 12.34 0.53 -25.62
N PRO A 365 11.14 0.34 -25.05
CA PRO A 365 9.93 0.94 -25.62
C PRO A 365 10.00 2.46 -25.59
N THR A 366 9.52 3.08 -26.67
CA THR A 366 9.46 4.55 -26.87
C THR A 366 8.03 5.07 -26.88
N GLY A 367 7.06 4.19 -26.68
CA GLY A 367 5.64 4.51 -26.61
C GLY A 367 4.85 3.39 -25.94
N GLU A 368 3.58 3.68 -25.69
CA GLU A 368 2.64 2.70 -25.13
C GLU A 368 2.10 1.78 -26.23
N GLN A 369 1.55 0.66 -25.83
CA GLN A 369 0.78 -0.20 -26.72
C GLN A 369 -0.43 0.56 -27.25
N THR A 370 -0.59 0.57 -28.58
CA THR A 370 -1.65 1.27 -29.30
C THR A 370 -2.46 0.29 -30.13
N ALA A 371 -3.79 0.42 -30.11
CA ALA A 371 -4.67 -0.34 -31.00
C ALA A 371 -4.45 0.11 -32.45
N ARG A 372 -4.40 -0.85 -33.37
CA ARG A 372 -4.19 -0.66 -34.81
C ARG A 372 -5.18 -1.53 -35.61
N ALA A 373 -5.34 -1.25 -36.89
CA ALA A 373 -6.12 -2.11 -37.77
C ALA A 373 -5.59 -3.56 -37.75
N GLY A 374 -6.45 -4.51 -37.40
CA GLY A 374 -6.10 -5.93 -37.32
C GLY A 374 -5.36 -6.34 -36.04
N GLY A 375 -5.14 -5.42 -35.07
CA GLY A 375 -4.44 -5.77 -33.87
C GLY A 375 -3.95 -4.60 -33.02
N SER A 376 -2.66 -4.60 -32.64
CA SER A 376 -2.02 -3.54 -31.88
C SER A 376 -0.54 -3.42 -32.23
N SER A 377 0.10 -2.32 -31.81
CA SER A 377 1.53 -2.12 -31.94
C SER A 377 2.11 -1.43 -30.72
N GLN A 378 3.41 -1.61 -30.50
CA GLN A 378 4.22 -0.84 -29.56
C GLN A 378 5.55 -0.49 -30.21
N GLN A 379 5.98 0.77 -30.11
CA GLN A 379 7.22 1.24 -30.71
C GLN A 379 8.38 1.14 -29.72
N PHE A 380 9.56 0.81 -30.25
CA PHE A 380 10.81 0.67 -29.52
C PHE A 380 11.91 1.48 -30.19
N GLU A 381 13.02 1.67 -29.50
CA GLU A 381 14.16 2.46 -30.02
C GLU A 381 14.64 2.00 -31.41
N ARG A 382 14.67 0.70 -31.65
CA ARG A 382 15.27 0.10 -32.85
C ARG A 382 14.32 -0.82 -33.64
N ALA A 383 13.08 -0.98 -33.21
CA ALA A 383 12.09 -1.83 -33.86
C ALA A 383 10.65 -1.37 -33.55
N GLY A 384 9.69 -1.85 -34.31
CA GLY A 384 8.27 -1.88 -33.98
C GLY A 384 7.85 -3.31 -33.66
N PHE A 385 7.04 -3.48 -32.62
CA PHE A 385 6.41 -4.74 -32.28
C PHE A 385 4.93 -4.63 -32.65
N TYR A 386 4.41 -5.61 -33.39
CA TYR A 386 3.06 -5.63 -33.91
C TYR A 386 2.40 -6.96 -33.58
N ALA A 387 1.24 -6.93 -33.00
CA ALA A 387 0.46 -8.11 -32.61
C ALA A 387 -0.85 -8.17 -33.41
N GLY A 388 -0.97 -9.13 -34.32
CA GLY A 388 -2.21 -9.41 -35.00
C GLY A 388 -3.15 -10.24 -34.13
N THR A 389 -4.46 -10.16 -34.43
CA THR A 389 -5.52 -10.86 -33.66
C THR A 389 -6.02 -12.11 -34.34
N ALA A 390 -5.66 -12.40 -35.58
CA ALA A 390 -6.13 -13.52 -36.36
C ALA A 390 -5.19 -13.94 -37.49
N GLY A 391 -5.34 -15.15 -37.98
CA GLY A 391 -4.66 -15.65 -39.18
C GLY A 391 -3.13 -15.70 -39.06
N PRO A 392 -2.42 -15.50 -40.16
CA PRO A 392 -0.95 -15.55 -40.19
C PRO A 392 -0.25 -14.47 -39.36
N SER A 393 -0.94 -13.34 -39.05
CA SER A 393 -0.41 -12.26 -38.21
C SER A 393 -0.59 -12.50 -36.72
N LEU A 394 -1.16 -13.65 -36.30
CA LEU A 394 -1.36 -13.99 -34.89
C LEU A 394 -0.03 -14.04 -34.14
N GLY A 395 0.03 -13.38 -32.98
CA GLY A 395 1.22 -13.25 -32.16
C GLY A 395 1.95 -11.91 -32.36
N VAL A 396 3.11 -11.75 -31.75
CA VAL A 396 3.89 -10.52 -31.81
C VAL A 396 5.07 -10.68 -32.76
N HIS A 397 5.05 -9.94 -33.85
CA HIS A 397 6.12 -9.87 -34.83
C HIS A 397 6.98 -8.63 -34.64
N VAL A 398 8.29 -8.76 -34.88
CA VAL A 398 9.27 -7.71 -34.69
C VAL A 398 9.75 -7.19 -36.04
N VAL A 399 9.48 -5.92 -36.31
CA VAL A 399 9.89 -5.22 -37.53
C VAL A 399 11.07 -4.29 -37.20
N PRO A 400 12.29 -4.53 -37.70
CA PRO A 400 13.46 -3.72 -37.38
C PRO A 400 13.40 -2.31 -37.96
N GLY A 401 14.16 -1.36 -37.38
CA GLY A 401 14.07 0.08 -37.55
C GLY A 401 13.93 0.55 -38.99
N GLY A 402 14.83 0.16 -39.91
CA GLY A 402 14.77 0.61 -41.30
C GLY A 402 13.50 0.17 -42.03
N ILE A 403 13.08 -1.10 -41.83
CA ILE A 403 11.83 -1.60 -42.40
C ILE A 403 10.62 -1.00 -41.68
N ARG A 404 10.68 -0.84 -40.37
CA ARG A 404 9.62 -0.21 -39.56
C ARG A 404 9.36 1.24 -40.05
N ASP A 405 10.40 2.03 -40.21
CA ASP A 405 10.25 3.44 -40.55
C ASP A 405 9.59 3.60 -41.94
N ASN A 406 9.97 2.77 -42.89
CA ASN A 406 9.32 2.70 -44.21
C ASN A 406 7.88 2.21 -44.09
N TYR A 407 7.62 1.18 -43.30
CA TYR A 407 6.27 0.65 -43.07
C TYR A 407 5.33 1.69 -42.45
N GLU A 408 5.77 2.40 -41.38
CA GLU A 408 4.97 3.44 -40.76
C GLU A 408 4.75 4.67 -41.72
N GLN A 409 5.72 5.02 -42.58
CA GLN A 409 5.54 6.04 -43.60
C GLN A 409 4.49 5.66 -44.65
N LEU A 410 4.34 4.38 -44.93
CA LEU A 410 3.28 3.86 -45.83
C LEU A 410 1.90 3.78 -45.14
N GLY A 411 1.79 4.10 -43.85
CA GLY A 411 0.59 4.06 -43.05
C GLY A 411 0.51 2.88 -42.12
N GLY A 412 1.57 2.09 -41.95
CA GLY A 412 1.63 0.97 -41.00
C GLY A 412 0.58 -0.12 -41.23
N PRO A 413 -0.05 -0.66 -40.17
CA PRO A 413 -1.12 -1.66 -40.27
C PRO A 413 -2.35 -1.19 -41.07
N GLU A 414 -2.61 0.11 -41.11
CA GLU A 414 -3.71 0.73 -41.87
C GLU A 414 -3.41 0.82 -43.36
N SER A 415 -2.15 0.56 -43.80
CA SER A 415 -1.74 0.55 -45.19
C SER A 415 -2.30 -0.68 -45.95
N ARG A 416 -2.05 -0.66 -47.24
CA ARG A 416 -2.34 -1.81 -48.11
C ARG A 416 -1.59 -3.09 -47.74
N LEU A 417 -0.54 -3.01 -46.93
CA LEU A 417 0.27 -4.17 -46.52
C LEU A 417 -0.41 -4.98 -45.42
N GLY A 418 -1.21 -4.31 -44.57
CA GLY A 418 -1.81 -4.95 -43.36
C GLY A 418 -0.76 -5.24 -42.29
N MET A 419 -1.07 -6.16 -41.38
CA MET A 419 -0.21 -6.54 -40.27
C MET A 419 1.00 -7.38 -40.75
N PRO A 420 2.18 -7.32 -40.06
CA PRO A 420 3.27 -8.23 -40.34
C PRO A 420 2.88 -9.67 -39.98
N VAL A 421 3.36 -10.63 -40.77
CA VAL A 421 3.12 -12.08 -40.62
C VAL A 421 4.42 -12.84 -40.38
N SER A 422 5.55 -12.15 -40.34
CA SER A 422 6.85 -12.75 -40.01
C SER A 422 7.70 -11.76 -39.22
N ASP A 423 8.66 -12.29 -38.48
CA ASP A 423 9.84 -11.56 -38.05
C ASP A 423 10.75 -11.29 -39.25
N VAL A 424 11.80 -10.47 -39.03
CA VAL A 424 12.81 -10.23 -40.04
C VAL A 424 13.53 -11.53 -40.45
N GLN A 425 13.64 -11.75 -41.74
CA GLN A 425 14.35 -12.86 -42.35
C GLN A 425 15.51 -12.31 -43.20
N SER A 426 16.58 -13.08 -43.34
CA SER A 426 17.66 -12.79 -44.29
C SER A 426 17.43 -13.60 -45.53
N VAL A 427 17.14 -12.91 -46.66
CA VAL A 427 16.89 -13.54 -47.96
C VAL A 427 17.85 -12.91 -48.98
N GLN A 428 18.79 -13.74 -49.52
CA GLN A 428 19.79 -13.30 -50.51
C GLN A 428 20.59 -12.07 -50.05
N GLY A 429 20.93 -11.98 -48.74
CA GLY A 429 21.74 -10.88 -48.20
C GLY A 429 20.97 -9.58 -47.89
N VAL A 430 19.65 -9.57 -48.07
CA VAL A 430 18.77 -8.46 -47.64
C VAL A 430 17.89 -8.88 -46.49
N ARG A 431 17.56 -7.94 -45.62
CA ARG A 431 16.56 -8.16 -44.54
C ARG A 431 15.17 -7.96 -45.13
N ARG A 432 14.27 -8.91 -44.87
CA ARG A 432 12.88 -8.91 -45.36
C ARG A 432 11.93 -9.19 -44.22
N VAL A 433 10.80 -8.50 -44.21
CA VAL A 433 9.62 -8.80 -43.40
C VAL A 433 8.44 -8.99 -44.34
N ASP A 434 7.68 -10.05 -44.11
CA ASP A 434 6.43 -10.33 -44.82
C ASP A 434 5.23 -9.78 -44.03
N PHE A 435 4.28 -9.23 -44.78
CA PHE A 435 3.02 -8.68 -44.29
C PHE A 435 1.86 -9.42 -44.94
N GLU A 436 0.64 -9.22 -44.46
CA GLU A 436 -0.55 -9.93 -44.99
C GLU A 436 -0.68 -9.82 -46.51
N ARG A 437 -0.27 -8.71 -47.07
CA ARG A 437 -0.48 -8.41 -48.49
C ARG A 437 0.78 -7.84 -49.21
N GLY A 438 1.93 -8.34 -48.85
CA GLY A 438 3.19 -7.95 -49.47
C GLY A 438 4.40 -8.11 -48.57
N SER A 439 5.52 -7.55 -48.95
CA SER A 439 6.74 -7.58 -48.16
C SER A 439 7.51 -6.26 -48.29
N LEU A 440 8.30 -5.95 -47.28
CA LEU A 440 9.30 -4.86 -47.32
C LEU A 440 10.69 -5.46 -47.10
N VAL A 441 11.65 -4.85 -47.75
CA VAL A 441 13.07 -5.19 -47.67
C VAL A 441 13.90 -3.97 -47.29
N ASP A 442 15.01 -4.24 -46.63
CA ASP A 442 16.02 -3.25 -46.32
C ASP A 442 17.41 -3.87 -46.58
N ALA A 443 18.26 -3.15 -47.28
CA ALA A 443 19.61 -3.62 -47.54
C ALA A 443 20.36 -3.77 -46.22
N ALA A 444 20.91 -4.97 -45.97
CA ALA A 444 21.71 -5.22 -44.79
C ALA A 444 22.94 -4.29 -44.79
N GLY A 445 22.97 -3.30 -43.90
CA GLY A 445 24.16 -2.49 -43.67
C GLY A 445 24.05 -0.97 -43.96
N ARG A 446 22.85 -0.37 -43.88
CA ARG A 446 22.74 1.09 -43.78
C ARG A 446 22.25 1.53 -42.42
#